data_170ced2f120a764e2a5daed1686f62d6
#
_entry.id   170ced2f120a764e2a5daed1686f62d6
#
_cell.length_a   1.000
_cell.length_b   1.000
_cell.length_c   1.000
_cell.angle_alpha   90.00
_cell.angle_beta   90.00
_cell.angle_gamma   90.00
#
_symmetry.space_group_name_H-M   'P 1'
#
loop_
_entity.id
_entity.type
_entity.pdbx_description
1 polymer ?
#
loop_
_entity_poly.entity_id
_entity_poly.type
_entity_poly.pdbx_seq_one_letter_code
_entity_poly.pdbx_strand_id
1 'polypeptide(L)'
;MRDSWAPRCLIRIVLTTVLLAGGLGLAMAPASAQDKPRYGGELIFVVPSEPPSYDAHREETFGVIHPMAPHYNTLLRTDPFDRTGTKLIGDLAESWTISKDGRTYTLKLRRGVKFHDGSEMTSKDAKASYDKIIFPPAGVASDRKGEYLDVEAVQAPDPYTIVFRLKWPSGSFLMSLASPWNWIYKADILAKDMRWYETHVMGTGPFVFVEHVRGSHWIGKKNPNYWDKGKPYLDGYRAIFIKDSAAQVAAVRGERAHIQFRGFSPAERDSLVQALGPKITVQESPWDCALLVALNHEKKPFDDKRVRRALTLALDRYQGSQALSKIAIVKEVAGVQVPGTPFATPLAELEKLAGYGRDIAKSRAEARRLLKEAGVPDGFSFTFKNRGIPMPYEPVGVWLIDQWRQVGLNVKQEVIEAAKYYAELRGGNFEVAMDFQCGYIVEPDLDLYKFQSKEKSPANYGRYTDQVLDELYEKQGRATDVEERKKYIREFERRLVDEEAHYLYTLQWHRIIPHSAKVKGWMITPSHYLNNQLDTVWLTE
;
A
#
# COMPACT_ATOMS: atom_id res chain seq x y z
N MET A 1 -40.41 -25.41 79.58
CA MET A 1 -41.14 -26.58 80.06
C MET A 1 -41.53 -27.46 78.93
N ARG A 2 -40.98 -28.64 78.95
CA ARG A 2 -41.50 -29.93 78.43
C ARG A 2 -41.98 -29.98 77.01
N ASP A 3 -41.25 -30.67 76.10
CA ASP A 3 -41.36 -32.14 75.86
C ASP A 3 -42.59 -32.44 74.99
N SER A 4 -42.67 -33.17 73.96
CA SER A 4 -41.93 -34.39 73.57
C SER A 4 -42.52 -34.97 72.30
N TRP A 5 -41.71 -35.66 71.54
CA TRP A 5 -41.92 -36.91 70.78
C TRP A 5 -42.65 -36.96 69.43
N ALA A 6 -41.91 -37.51 68.55
CA ALA A 6 -42.27 -38.05 67.21
C ALA A 6 -43.19 -39.30 67.32
N PRO A 7 -43.80 -39.84 66.23
CA PRO A 7 -43.02 -40.79 65.44
C PRO A 7 -43.30 -40.78 63.88
N ARG A 8 -42.38 -41.43 63.22
CA ARG A 8 -42.24 -41.80 61.84
C ARG A 8 -43.47 -42.39 61.19
N CYS A 9 -43.70 -42.01 59.89
CA CYS A 9 -44.30 -42.89 58.89
C CYS A 9 -43.65 -42.69 57.52
N LEU A 10 -43.01 -43.75 57.06
CA LEU A 10 -42.42 -43.87 55.70
C LEU A 10 -43.54 -44.01 54.69
N ILE A 11 -43.57 -43.13 53.71
CA ILE A 11 -44.22 -43.40 52.40
C ILE A 11 -43.16 -43.20 51.32
N ARG A 12 -42.81 -44.32 50.66
CA ARG A 12 -41.98 -44.34 49.46
C ARG A 12 -42.84 -43.85 48.28
N ILE A 13 -42.51 -42.69 47.73
CA ILE A 13 -43.01 -42.27 46.43
C ILE A 13 -41.88 -42.53 45.43
N VAL A 14 -42.10 -43.44 44.52
CA VAL A 14 -41.24 -43.70 43.36
C VAL A 14 -41.50 -42.59 42.36
N LEU A 15 -40.59 -41.65 42.23
CA LEU A 15 -40.60 -40.66 41.14
C LEU A 15 -39.81 -41.24 39.98
N THR A 16 -40.53 -41.60 38.91
CA THR A 16 -39.96 -41.96 37.63
C THR A 16 -39.54 -40.70 36.91
N THR A 17 -38.24 -40.40 36.92
CA THR A 17 -37.68 -39.27 36.19
C THR A 17 -37.53 -39.68 34.73
N VAL A 18 -38.37 -39.14 33.86
CA VAL A 18 -38.19 -39.19 32.39
C VAL A 18 -37.15 -38.15 32.03
N LEU A 19 -35.94 -38.60 31.70
CA LEU A 19 -34.88 -37.77 31.09
C LEU A 19 -35.26 -37.53 29.63
N LEU A 20 -35.83 -36.37 29.31
CA LEU A 20 -35.87 -35.83 27.94
C LEU A 20 -34.44 -35.31 27.62
N ALA A 21 -33.66 -36.14 26.95
CA ALA A 21 -32.43 -35.71 26.28
C ALA A 21 -32.79 -34.82 25.08
N GLY A 22 -32.96 -33.52 25.33
CA GLY A 22 -33.00 -32.51 24.26
C GLY A 22 -31.61 -32.35 23.66
N GLY A 23 -31.33 -33.11 22.58
CA GLY A 23 -30.15 -32.91 21.75
C GLY A 23 -30.23 -31.56 21.08
N LEU A 24 -29.54 -30.51 21.62
CA LEU A 24 -29.18 -29.35 20.84
C LEU A 24 -28.17 -29.81 19.78
N GLY A 25 -28.68 -30.15 18.61
CA GLY A 25 -27.87 -30.25 17.39
C GLY A 25 -27.31 -28.87 17.09
N LEU A 26 -26.09 -28.61 17.54
CA LEU A 26 -25.27 -27.56 16.93
C LEU A 26 -25.14 -27.93 15.45
N ALA A 27 -25.99 -27.33 14.62
CA ALA A 27 -25.79 -27.31 13.18
C ALA A 27 -24.45 -26.59 12.96
N MET A 28 -23.36 -27.35 12.84
CA MET A 28 -22.13 -26.87 12.24
C MET A 28 -22.53 -26.38 10.85
N ALA A 29 -22.51 -25.05 10.66
CA ALA A 29 -22.57 -24.49 9.34
C ALA A 29 -21.49 -25.21 8.50
N PRO A 30 -21.81 -25.71 7.30
CA PRO A 30 -20.82 -26.37 6.48
C PRO A 30 -19.66 -25.40 6.29
N ALA A 31 -18.46 -25.80 6.69
CA ALA A 31 -17.26 -25.10 6.32
C ALA A 31 -17.35 -24.90 4.81
N SER A 32 -17.35 -23.65 4.37
CA SER A 32 -17.37 -23.30 2.95
C SER A 32 -16.28 -24.13 2.29
N ALA A 33 -16.68 -25.10 1.47
CA ALA A 33 -15.74 -25.90 0.72
C ALA A 33 -14.94 -24.92 -0.13
N GLN A 34 -13.65 -24.80 0.16
CA GLN A 34 -12.77 -23.90 -0.57
C GLN A 34 -12.77 -24.39 -2.02
N ASP A 35 -13.36 -23.62 -2.92
CA ASP A 35 -13.46 -23.98 -4.33
C ASP A 35 -12.08 -24.36 -4.85
N LYS A 36 -11.96 -25.53 -5.46
CA LYS A 36 -10.69 -25.97 -6.06
C LYS A 36 -10.40 -25.12 -7.30
N PRO A 37 -9.14 -24.68 -7.49
CA PRO A 37 -8.77 -23.95 -8.68
C PRO A 37 -9.16 -24.69 -9.96
N ARG A 38 -9.70 -23.96 -10.92
CA ARG A 38 -10.04 -24.47 -12.25
C ARG A 38 -9.04 -24.00 -13.27
N TYR A 39 -8.76 -24.82 -14.25
CA TYR A 39 -7.92 -24.47 -15.39
C TYR A 39 -8.76 -23.94 -16.54
N GLY A 40 -8.20 -22.98 -17.28
CA GLY A 40 -8.81 -22.42 -18.46
C GLY A 40 -9.34 -21.00 -18.30
N GLY A 41 -9.75 -20.41 -19.39
CA GLY A 41 -10.31 -19.07 -19.47
C GLY A 41 -9.28 -17.95 -19.57
N GLU A 42 -9.76 -16.77 -20.02
CA GLU A 42 -9.01 -15.54 -20.15
C GLU A 42 -9.49 -14.52 -19.13
N LEU A 43 -8.59 -14.01 -18.26
CA LEU A 43 -8.91 -12.90 -17.38
C LEU A 43 -8.84 -11.58 -18.16
N ILE A 44 -9.95 -10.85 -18.22
CA ILE A 44 -10.00 -9.52 -18.83
C ILE A 44 -10.06 -8.48 -17.71
N PHE A 45 -9.14 -7.52 -17.71
CA PHE A 45 -9.11 -6.46 -16.72
C PHE A 45 -8.83 -5.08 -17.31
N VAL A 46 -9.33 -4.05 -16.64
CA VAL A 46 -9.15 -2.66 -17.08
C VAL A 46 -7.89 -2.08 -16.48
N VAL A 47 -7.12 -1.35 -17.31
CA VAL A 47 -5.99 -0.51 -16.88
C VAL A 47 -6.24 0.92 -17.34
N PRO A 48 -6.25 1.91 -16.44
CA PRO A 48 -6.52 3.31 -16.79
C PRO A 48 -5.39 4.01 -17.57
N SER A 49 -4.23 3.38 -17.69
CA SER A 49 -3.05 3.97 -18.35
C SER A 49 -2.25 2.89 -19.08
N GLU A 50 -1.63 3.27 -20.17
CA GLU A 50 -0.70 2.41 -20.90
C GLU A 50 0.73 2.51 -20.36
N PRO A 51 1.60 1.48 -20.56
CA PRO A 51 3.00 1.56 -20.21
C PRO A 51 3.73 2.59 -21.09
N PRO A 52 4.41 3.57 -20.50
CA PRO A 52 5.23 4.53 -21.25
C PRO A 52 6.48 3.87 -21.83
N SER A 53 7.07 2.93 -21.12
CA SER A 53 8.07 1.98 -21.57
C SER A 53 7.84 0.62 -20.90
N TYR A 54 8.59 -0.42 -21.28
CA TYR A 54 8.39 -1.77 -20.72
C TYR A 54 9.42 -2.11 -19.63
N ASP A 55 10.30 -1.16 -19.29
CA ASP A 55 11.36 -1.36 -18.29
C ASP A 55 10.90 -0.96 -16.89
N ALA A 56 10.58 -1.95 -16.05
CA ALA A 56 10.16 -1.74 -14.68
C ALA A 56 11.22 -1.04 -13.82
N HIS A 57 12.50 -1.18 -14.14
CA HIS A 57 13.57 -0.58 -13.35
C HIS A 57 13.61 0.96 -13.45
N ARG A 58 13.02 1.52 -14.52
CA ARG A 58 12.94 2.97 -14.74
C ARG A 58 11.57 3.59 -14.51
N GLU A 59 10.51 2.77 -14.44
CA GLU A 59 9.14 3.29 -14.41
C GLU A 59 8.53 3.20 -12.99
N GLU A 60 7.53 4.07 -12.71
CA GLU A 60 6.83 4.12 -11.41
C GLU A 60 5.30 4.02 -11.56
N THR A 61 4.80 3.60 -12.72
CA THR A 61 3.38 3.65 -13.01
C THR A 61 2.72 2.27 -13.00
N PHE A 62 1.50 2.20 -12.47
CA PHE A 62 0.65 1.01 -12.57
C PHE A 62 0.35 0.62 -14.03
N GLY A 63 0.47 1.55 -14.97
CA GLY A 63 0.40 1.27 -16.41
C GLY A 63 1.45 0.26 -16.88
N VAL A 64 2.57 0.11 -16.17
CA VAL A 64 3.58 -0.94 -16.38
C VAL A 64 3.24 -2.20 -15.58
N ILE A 65 3.04 -2.07 -14.27
CA ILE A 65 2.88 -3.23 -13.38
C ILE A 65 1.65 -4.06 -13.74
N HIS A 66 0.47 -3.46 -13.89
CA HIS A 66 -0.76 -4.22 -14.08
C HIS A 66 -0.73 -5.12 -15.33
N PRO A 67 -0.36 -4.62 -16.53
CA PRO A 67 -0.34 -5.49 -17.70
C PRO A 67 0.91 -6.37 -17.81
N MET A 68 2.04 -6.00 -17.19
CA MET A 68 3.32 -6.60 -17.49
C MET A 68 3.89 -7.50 -16.41
N ALA A 69 3.52 -7.30 -15.12
CA ALA A 69 3.98 -8.17 -14.03
C ALA A 69 3.75 -9.67 -14.28
N PRO A 70 2.68 -10.11 -14.98
CA PRO A 70 2.50 -11.52 -15.29
C PRO A 70 3.60 -12.16 -16.16
N HIS A 71 4.45 -11.35 -16.81
CA HIS A 71 5.57 -11.86 -17.61
C HIS A 71 6.85 -12.09 -16.81
N TYR A 72 6.90 -11.64 -15.54
CA TYR A 72 8.14 -11.58 -14.77
C TYR A 72 8.01 -12.21 -13.39
N ASN A 73 9.16 -12.52 -12.82
CA ASN A 73 9.33 -12.87 -11.42
C ASN A 73 10.40 -11.97 -10.78
N THR A 74 10.37 -11.92 -9.46
CA THR A 74 11.36 -11.25 -8.60
C THR A 74 12.11 -12.30 -7.76
N LEU A 75 13.10 -11.93 -6.97
CA LEU A 75 13.75 -12.88 -6.06
C LEU A 75 12.83 -13.30 -4.92
N LEU A 76 12.22 -12.33 -4.28
CA LEU A 76 11.21 -12.49 -3.23
C LEU A 76 9.94 -11.76 -3.65
N ARG A 77 8.80 -12.14 -3.08
CA ARG A 77 7.54 -11.40 -3.25
C ARG A 77 6.73 -11.42 -1.95
N THR A 78 5.72 -10.58 -1.87
CA THR A 78 4.73 -10.71 -0.81
C THR A 78 3.79 -11.87 -1.09
N ASP A 79 3.31 -12.54 -0.02
CA ASP A 79 2.35 -13.64 -0.13
C ASP A 79 1.04 -13.11 -0.75
N PRO A 80 0.57 -13.64 -1.91
CA PRO A 80 -0.64 -13.18 -2.59
C PRO A 80 -1.92 -13.36 -1.76
N PHE A 81 -1.87 -14.13 -0.68
CA PHE A 81 -2.99 -14.36 0.24
C PHE A 81 -2.84 -13.62 1.58
N ASP A 82 -1.79 -12.81 1.73
CA ASP A 82 -1.65 -11.91 2.87
C ASP A 82 -2.30 -10.55 2.58
N ARG A 83 -3.41 -10.27 3.28
CA ARG A 83 -4.15 -9.01 3.13
C ARG A 83 -3.37 -7.77 3.57
N THR A 84 -2.33 -7.93 4.39
CA THR A 84 -1.49 -6.82 4.85
C THR A 84 -0.42 -6.45 3.84
N GLY A 85 -0.07 -7.36 2.91
CA GLY A 85 0.99 -7.17 1.93
C GLY A 85 2.40 -7.11 2.54
N THR A 86 2.58 -7.66 3.76
CA THR A 86 3.85 -7.59 4.51
C THR A 86 4.54 -8.93 4.69
N LYS A 87 3.83 -10.05 4.45
CA LYS A 87 4.40 -11.39 4.59
C LYS A 87 5.25 -11.74 3.37
N LEU A 88 6.55 -11.92 3.58
CA LEU A 88 7.49 -12.31 2.53
C LEU A 88 7.44 -13.81 2.25
N ILE A 89 7.51 -14.15 0.96
CA ILE A 89 7.74 -15.50 0.46
C ILE A 89 8.81 -15.49 -0.64
N GLY A 90 9.40 -16.67 -0.89
CA GLY A 90 10.29 -16.84 -2.03
C GLY A 90 9.53 -16.83 -3.36
N ASP A 91 10.10 -16.16 -4.36
CA ASP A 91 9.69 -16.28 -5.76
C ASP A 91 10.78 -17.07 -6.52
N LEU A 92 11.74 -16.44 -7.17
CA LEU A 92 12.88 -17.12 -7.79
C LEU A 92 13.92 -17.63 -6.77
N ALA A 93 13.99 -17.02 -5.58
CA ALA A 93 14.74 -17.57 -4.46
C ALA A 93 13.86 -18.54 -3.66
N GLU A 94 14.39 -19.74 -3.36
CA GLU A 94 13.68 -20.74 -2.54
C GLU A 94 13.97 -20.58 -1.04
N SER A 95 15.11 -19.96 -0.69
CA SER A 95 15.53 -19.71 0.70
C SER A 95 16.57 -18.61 0.78
N TRP A 96 16.73 -18.03 1.96
CA TRP A 96 17.76 -17.04 2.24
C TRP A 96 18.28 -17.14 3.66
N THR A 97 19.50 -16.63 3.86
CA THR A 97 20.15 -16.51 5.17
C THR A 97 20.77 -15.13 5.32
N ILE A 98 20.81 -14.65 6.56
CA ILE A 98 21.39 -13.36 6.94
C ILE A 98 22.55 -13.63 7.88
N SER A 99 23.70 -12.99 7.65
CA SER A 99 24.84 -13.06 8.56
C SER A 99 24.52 -12.46 9.92
N LYS A 100 25.26 -12.85 10.96
CA LYS A 100 25.03 -12.36 12.33
C LYS A 100 25.16 -10.85 12.48
N ASP A 101 25.98 -10.22 11.65
CA ASP A 101 26.18 -8.77 11.62
C ASP A 101 25.13 -8.03 10.77
N GLY A 102 24.15 -8.75 10.21
CA GLY A 102 23.05 -8.18 9.42
C GLY A 102 23.48 -7.59 8.07
N ARG A 103 24.71 -7.83 7.60
CA ARG A 103 25.25 -7.18 6.39
C ARG A 103 25.44 -8.07 5.19
N THR A 104 25.27 -9.39 5.32
CA THR A 104 25.38 -10.32 4.19
C THR A 104 24.10 -11.12 4.06
N TYR A 105 23.45 -10.99 2.92
CA TYR A 105 22.25 -11.72 2.57
C TYR A 105 22.57 -12.71 1.46
N THR A 106 22.43 -13.99 1.73
CA THR A 106 22.68 -15.07 0.78
C THR A 106 21.37 -15.73 0.41
N LEU A 107 20.97 -15.65 -0.87
CA LEU A 107 19.76 -16.25 -1.39
C LEU A 107 20.10 -17.44 -2.28
N LYS A 108 19.39 -18.56 -2.09
CA LYS A 108 19.46 -19.75 -2.95
C LYS A 108 18.37 -19.69 -3.99
N LEU A 109 18.75 -19.79 -5.27
CA LEU A 109 17.83 -19.69 -6.39
C LEU A 109 17.28 -21.08 -6.77
N ARG A 110 16.04 -21.09 -7.25
CA ARG A 110 15.40 -22.28 -7.80
C ARG A 110 16.14 -22.75 -9.04
N ARG A 111 16.29 -24.08 -9.18
CA ARG A 111 16.91 -24.71 -10.36
C ARG A 111 15.86 -24.95 -11.44
N GLY A 112 16.28 -24.91 -12.71
CA GLY A 112 15.44 -25.23 -13.86
C GLY A 112 14.37 -24.18 -14.19
N VAL A 113 14.47 -22.97 -13.62
CA VAL A 113 13.64 -21.84 -14.03
C VAL A 113 14.05 -21.41 -15.43
N LYS A 114 13.07 -21.25 -16.34
CA LYS A 114 13.32 -20.88 -17.73
C LYS A 114 12.77 -19.52 -18.07
N PHE A 115 13.53 -18.73 -18.81
CA PHE A 115 13.01 -17.60 -19.54
C PHE A 115 12.02 -18.07 -20.61
N HIS A 116 11.22 -17.14 -21.15
CA HIS A 116 10.23 -17.44 -22.18
C HIS A 116 10.83 -17.95 -23.49
N ASP A 117 12.12 -17.71 -23.73
CA ASP A 117 12.88 -18.28 -24.85
C ASP A 117 13.41 -19.70 -24.61
N GLY A 118 13.15 -20.26 -23.45
CA GLY A 118 13.57 -21.62 -23.04
C GLY A 118 14.94 -21.71 -22.41
N SER A 119 15.75 -20.64 -22.38
CA SER A 119 17.04 -20.61 -21.70
C SER A 119 16.85 -20.64 -20.18
N GLU A 120 17.80 -21.25 -19.44
CA GLU A 120 17.74 -21.33 -17.98
C GLU A 120 18.16 -20.01 -17.34
N MET A 121 17.41 -19.58 -16.31
CA MET A 121 17.74 -18.45 -15.47
C MET A 121 18.75 -18.86 -14.40
N THR A 122 19.76 -18.04 -14.17
CA THR A 122 20.82 -18.26 -13.19
C THR A 122 21.07 -17.02 -12.33
N SER A 123 21.96 -17.14 -11.35
CA SER A 123 22.41 -16.02 -10.52
C SER A 123 23.08 -14.88 -11.32
N LYS A 124 23.60 -15.16 -12.53
CA LYS A 124 24.13 -14.11 -13.43
C LYS A 124 23.03 -13.14 -13.86
N ASP A 125 21.83 -13.66 -14.13
CA ASP A 125 20.68 -12.87 -14.55
C ASP A 125 20.17 -12.00 -13.39
N ALA A 126 20.07 -12.60 -12.21
CA ALA A 126 19.74 -11.88 -10.98
C ALA A 126 20.76 -10.77 -10.69
N LYS A 127 22.06 -11.08 -10.74
CA LYS A 127 23.13 -10.09 -10.54
C LYS A 127 23.05 -8.96 -11.57
N ALA A 128 22.92 -9.27 -12.85
CA ALA A 128 22.85 -8.24 -13.90
C ALA A 128 21.64 -7.32 -13.71
N SER A 129 20.50 -7.86 -13.27
CA SER A 129 19.29 -7.09 -12.99
C SER A 129 19.51 -6.14 -11.81
N TYR A 130 20.06 -6.65 -10.69
CA TYR A 130 20.33 -5.80 -9.53
C TYR A 130 21.50 -4.84 -9.75
N ASP A 131 22.52 -5.18 -10.54
CA ASP A 131 23.55 -4.24 -10.94
C ASP A 131 22.95 -3.06 -11.76
N LYS A 132 22.00 -3.34 -12.67
CA LYS A 132 21.27 -2.31 -13.41
C LYS A 132 20.41 -1.44 -12.50
N ILE A 133 19.77 -2.02 -11.47
CA ILE A 133 18.96 -1.27 -10.51
C ILE A 133 19.85 -0.39 -9.61
N ILE A 134 20.88 -0.97 -9.01
CA ILE A 134 21.67 -0.38 -7.92
C ILE A 134 22.82 0.48 -8.44
N PHE A 135 23.50 -0.01 -9.48
CA PHE A 135 24.69 0.60 -10.09
C PHE A 135 24.51 0.91 -11.58
N PRO A 136 23.41 1.61 -11.97
CA PRO A 136 23.15 1.86 -13.38
C PRO A 136 24.32 2.63 -14.02
N PRO A 137 24.76 2.22 -15.22
CA PRO A 137 25.75 2.98 -15.96
C PRO A 137 25.20 4.34 -16.39
N ALA A 138 26.09 5.25 -16.77
CA ALA A 138 25.69 6.59 -17.23
C ALA A 138 24.68 6.50 -18.38
N GLY A 139 23.57 7.26 -18.28
CA GLY A 139 22.49 7.31 -19.26
C GLY A 139 21.45 6.18 -19.13
N VAL A 140 21.59 5.26 -18.17
CA VAL A 140 20.58 4.26 -17.83
C VAL A 140 19.81 4.73 -16.60
N ALA A 141 18.51 4.93 -16.74
CA ALA A 141 17.65 5.33 -15.62
C ALA A 141 17.36 4.14 -14.69
N SER A 142 17.37 4.40 -13.40
CA SER A 142 16.87 3.50 -12.35
C SER A 142 16.22 4.32 -11.27
N ASP A 143 14.89 4.21 -11.15
CA ASP A 143 14.12 4.92 -10.12
C ASP A 143 14.26 4.26 -8.75
N ARG A 144 14.72 2.98 -8.72
CA ARG A 144 14.92 2.20 -7.49
C ARG A 144 16.30 2.35 -6.87
N LYS A 145 17.25 3.01 -7.54
CA LYS A 145 18.63 3.16 -7.03
C LYS A 145 18.70 3.70 -5.60
N GLY A 146 17.83 4.65 -5.27
CA GLY A 146 17.78 5.27 -3.95
C GLY A 146 17.39 4.31 -2.81
N GLU A 147 16.73 3.20 -3.12
CA GLU A 147 16.26 2.20 -2.16
C GLU A 147 17.37 1.23 -1.72
N TYR A 148 18.51 1.25 -2.40
CA TYR A 148 19.64 0.32 -2.21
C TYR A 148 20.94 1.04 -1.88
N LEU A 149 20.88 2.21 -1.25
CA LEU A 149 22.06 2.98 -0.86
C LEU A 149 22.95 2.24 0.15
N ASP A 150 22.37 1.32 0.90
CA ASP A 150 23.03 0.41 1.82
C ASP A 150 23.83 -0.69 1.13
N VAL A 151 23.57 -1.02 -0.13
CA VAL A 151 24.24 -2.09 -0.87
C VAL A 151 25.64 -1.67 -1.29
N GLU A 152 26.62 -2.47 -0.90
CA GLU A 152 28.03 -2.35 -1.31
C GLU A 152 28.31 -3.14 -2.59
N ALA A 153 27.81 -4.39 -2.66
CA ALA A 153 28.09 -5.30 -3.77
C ALA A 153 27.01 -6.37 -3.94
N VAL A 154 26.82 -6.80 -5.19
CA VAL A 154 26.02 -7.97 -5.57
C VAL A 154 26.95 -9.01 -6.18
N GLN A 155 26.92 -10.25 -5.70
CA GLN A 155 27.81 -11.33 -6.11
C GLN A 155 27.03 -12.58 -6.54
N ALA A 156 27.53 -13.28 -7.56
CA ALA A 156 26.99 -14.54 -8.07
C ALA A 156 28.10 -15.61 -8.02
N PRO A 157 28.38 -16.21 -6.83
CA PRO A 157 29.50 -17.11 -6.65
C PRO A 157 29.34 -18.46 -7.37
N ASP A 158 28.10 -18.88 -7.59
CA ASP A 158 27.73 -20.07 -8.36
C ASP A 158 26.40 -19.84 -9.10
N PRO A 159 25.99 -20.70 -10.04
CA PRO A 159 24.79 -20.48 -10.87
C PRO A 159 23.48 -20.32 -10.11
N TYR A 160 23.39 -20.72 -8.84
CA TYR A 160 22.16 -20.74 -8.05
C TYR A 160 22.30 -20.04 -6.69
N THR A 161 23.31 -19.21 -6.54
CA THR A 161 23.50 -18.41 -5.33
C THR A 161 23.74 -16.95 -5.70
N ILE A 162 22.96 -16.06 -5.10
CA ILE A 162 23.18 -14.61 -5.15
C ILE A 162 23.45 -14.10 -3.75
N VAL A 163 24.42 -13.19 -3.61
CA VAL A 163 24.85 -12.62 -2.34
C VAL A 163 24.84 -11.10 -2.44
N PHE A 164 24.13 -10.47 -1.52
CA PHE A 164 24.18 -9.01 -1.33
C PHE A 164 25.03 -8.70 -0.10
N ARG A 165 25.97 -7.78 -0.27
CA ARG A 165 26.76 -7.22 0.83
C ARG A 165 26.32 -5.79 1.08
N LEU A 166 26.00 -5.49 2.34
CA LEU A 166 25.56 -4.18 2.78
C LEU A 166 26.67 -3.43 3.53
N LYS A 167 26.72 -2.13 3.42
CA LYS A 167 27.60 -1.21 4.16
C LYS A 167 27.25 -1.18 5.65
N TRP A 168 25.96 -1.30 5.97
CA TRP A 168 25.39 -1.36 7.32
C TRP A 168 24.17 -2.29 7.32
N PRO A 169 23.74 -2.78 8.50
CA PRO A 169 22.52 -3.60 8.61
C PRO A 169 21.28 -2.82 8.14
N SER A 170 20.32 -3.51 7.52
CA SER A 170 19.10 -2.90 7.00
C SER A 170 17.87 -3.73 7.40
N GLY A 171 16.93 -3.10 8.10
CA GLY A 171 15.67 -3.72 8.50
C GLY A 171 14.66 -3.85 7.35
N SER A 172 14.83 -3.07 6.28
CA SER A 172 13.95 -3.02 5.11
C SER A 172 14.43 -3.89 3.95
N PHE A 173 15.69 -4.32 3.94
CA PHE A 173 16.34 -4.88 2.75
C PHE A 173 15.60 -6.08 2.13
N LEU A 174 15.10 -7.02 2.94
CA LEU A 174 14.33 -8.15 2.39
C LEU A 174 13.01 -7.71 1.74
N MET A 175 12.34 -6.71 2.33
CA MET A 175 11.13 -6.15 1.75
C MET A 175 11.44 -5.39 0.46
N SER A 176 12.56 -4.66 0.41
CA SER A 176 13.03 -4.02 -0.82
C SER A 176 13.30 -5.04 -1.93
N LEU A 177 13.85 -6.25 -1.60
CA LEU A 177 14.01 -7.32 -2.60
C LEU A 177 12.68 -7.88 -3.12
N ALA A 178 11.58 -7.74 -2.37
CA ALA A 178 10.24 -8.13 -2.79
C ALA A 178 9.49 -7.03 -3.55
N SER A 179 10.14 -5.91 -3.85
CA SER A 179 9.58 -4.84 -4.66
C SER A 179 9.04 -5.37 -5.98
N PRO A 180 7.77 -5.04 -6.34
CA PRO A 180 7.15 -5.52 -7.58
C PRO A 180 7.84 -4.99 -8.85
N TRP A 181 8.80 -4.10 -8.72
CA TRP A 181 9.58 -3.51 -9.80
C TRP A 181 10.89 -4.25 -10.09
N ASN A 182 11.35 -5.15 -9.21
CA ASN A 182 12.65 -5.84 -9.29
C ASN A 182 12.59 -7.08 -10.19
N TRP A 183 12.06 -6.92 -11.38
CA TRP A 183 11.99 -8.01 -12.35
C TRP A 183 13.37 -8.52 -12.72
N ILE A 184 13.51 -9.84 -12.80
CA ILE A 184 14.76 -10.43 -13.22
C ILE A 184 14.82 -10.45 -14.75
N TYR A 185 15.80 -9.74 -15.28
CA TYR A 185 16.10 -9.60 -16.69
C TYR A 185 17.25 -10.55 -17.10
N LYS A 186 17.28 -10.92 -18.36
CA LYS A 186 18.30 -11.82 -18.90
C LYS A 186 19.64 -11.11 -19.05
N ALA A 187 20.70 -11.62 -18.43
CA ALA A 187 22.03 -11.03 -18.40
C ALA A 187 22.63 -10.82 -19.80
N ASP A 188 22.48 -11.82 -20.69
CA ASP A 188 22.99 -11.75 -22.06
C ASP A 188 22.33 -10.65 -22.91
N ILE A 189 21.06 -10.31 -22.60
CA ILE A 189 20.35 -9.19 -23.24
C ILE A 189 20.90 -7.89 -22.68
N LEU A 190 20.97 -7.75 -21.36
CA LEU A 190 21.48 -6.53 -20.71
C LEU A 190 22.94 -6.24 -21.10
N ALA A 191 23.76 -7.28 -21.28
CA ALA A 191 25.16 -7.12 -21.73
C ALA A 191 25.27 -6.55 -23.16
N LYS A 192 24.29 -6.80 -24.01
CA LYS A 192 24.24 -6.28 -25.40
C LYS A 192 23.61 -4.90 -25.47
N ASP A 193 22.51 -4.71 -24.73
CA ASP A 193 21.76 -3.46 -24.69
C ASP A 193 21.02 -3.32 -23.35
N MET A 194 21.51 -2.41 -22.49
CA MET A 194 20.89 -2.11 -21.18
C MET A 194 19.49 -1.52 -21.29
N ARG A 195 19.11 -1.00 -22.46
CA ARG A 195 17.82 -0.34 -22.71
C ARG A 195 16.84 -1.22 -23.48
N TRP A 196 17.23 -2.45 -23.86
CA TRP A 196 16.41 -3.37 -24.63
C TRP A 196 15.01 -3.58 -24.06
N TYR A 197 14.90 -3.68 -22.72
CA TYR A 197 13.64 -3.84 -22.01
C TYR A 197 12.72 -2.60 -22.05
N GLU A 198 13.18 -1.46 -22.54
CA GLU A 198 12.28 -0.31 -22.73
C GLU A 198 11.19 -0.57 -23.78
N THR A 199 11.43 -1.50 -24.71
CA THR A 199 10.54 -1.82 -25.84
C THR A 199 10.27 -3.32 -26.04
N HIS A 200 10.89 -4.19 -25.27
CA HIS A 200 10.77 -5.65 -25.44
C HIS A 200 10.43 -6.34 -24.12
N VAL A 201 9.85 -7.53 -24.24
CA VAL A 201 9.44 -8.36 -23.10
C VAL A 201 10.17 -9.71 -23.15
N MET A 202 10.89 -10.04 -22.07
CA MET A 202 11.54 -11.34 -21.87
C MET A 202 11.66 -11.59 -20.36
N GLY A 203 10.87 -12.50 -19.83
CA GLY A 203 10.88 -12.83 -18.40
C GLY A 203 10.74 -14.31 -18.13
N THR A 204 10.54 -14.66 -16.87
CA THR A 204 10.37 -16.02 -16.37
C THR A 204 8.95 -16.28 -15.86
N GLY A 205 8.07 -15.29 -15.99
CA GLY A 205 6.75 -15.26 -15.38
C GLY A 205 5.75 -16.27 -15.93
N PRO A 206 4.58 -16.35 -15.27
CA PRO A 206 3.53 -17.34 -15.59
C PRO A 206 2.88 -17.13 -16.97
N PHE A 207 3.04 -15.96 -17.59
CA PHE A 207 2.47 -15.69 -18.92
C PHE A 207 3.53 -15.18 -19.89
N VAL A 208 3.46 -15.63 -21.13
CA VAL A 208 4.29 -15.18 -22.26
C VAL A 208 3.58 -14.02 -22.97
N PHE A 209 4.32 -12.98 -23.32
CA PHE A 209 3.81 -11.84 -24.08
C PHE A 209 3.34 -12.27 -25.48
N VAL A 210 2.20 -11.73 -25.91
CA VAL A 210 1.63 -11.96 -27.23
C VAL A 210 1.68 -10.68 -28.05
N GLU A 211 0.98 -9.64 -27.60
CA GLU A 211 0.94 -8.35 -28.31
C GLU A 211 0.56 -7.18 -27.39
N HIS A 212 0.94 -5.99 -27.83
CA HIS A 212 0.45 -4.72 -27.31
C HIS A 212 -0.08 -3.88 -28.47
N VAL A 213 -1.39 -3.66 -28.50
CA VAL A 213 -2.04 -2.74 -29.41
C VAL A 213 -2.30 -1.43 -28.68
N ARG A 214 -1.50 -0.39 -29.01
CA ARG A 214 -1.58 0.92 -28.34
C ARG A 214 -2.99 1.51 -28.40
N GLY A 215 -3.45 2.08 -27.30
CA GLY A 215 -4.80 2.63 -27.16
C GLY A 215 -5.89 1.57 -27.01
N SER A 216 -5.55 0.28 -27.04
CA SER A 216 -6.51 -0.81 -27.04
C SER A 216 -6.23 -1.83 -25.91
N HIS A 217 -5.20 -2.66 -26.07
CA HIS A 217 -4.99 -3.76 -25.14
C HIS A 217 -3.56 -4.32 -25.13
N TRP A 218 -3.29 -5.12 -24.08
CA TRP A 218 -2.12 -5.95 -23.89
C TRP A 218 -2.55 -7.39 -23.65
N ILE A 219 -1.89 -8.37 -24.29
CA ILE A 219 -2.24 -9.79 -24.19
C ILE A 219 -1.05 -10.62 -23.71
N GLY A 220 -1.32 -11.50 -22.74
CA GLY A 220 -0.43 -12.57 -22.34
C GLY A 220 -1.13 -13.92 -22.39
N LYS A 221 -0.41 -14.96 -22.79
CA LYS A 221 -0.89 -16.36 -22.77
C LYS A 221 -0.09 -17.20 -21.79
N LYS A 222 -0.69 -18.28 -21.29
CA LYS A 222 -0.08 -19.25 -20.36
C LYS A 222 1.31 -19.65 -20.79
N ASN A 223 2.27 -19.59 -19.87
CA ASN A 223 3.61 -20.13 -20.03
C ASN A 223 3.60 -21.64 -19.71
N PRO A 224 3.76 -22.54 -20.71
CA PRO A 224 3.74 -23.97 -20.48
C PRO A 224 4.96 -24.48 -19.68
N ASN A 225 6.04 -23.66 -19.65
CA ASN A 225 7.29 -23.98 -18.97
C ASN A 225 7.44 -23.24 -17.64
N TYR A 226 6.34 -22.72 -17.07
CA TYR A 226 6.42 -22.03 -15.79
C TYR A 226 6.96 -22.93 -14.69
N TRP A 227 7.84 -22.39 -13.88
CA TRP A 227 8.57 -23.15 -12.86
C TRP A 227 7.66 -23.69 -11.74
N ASP A 228 6.62 -22.92 -11.35
CA ASP A 228 5.67 -23.34 -10.32
C ASP A 228 4.62 -24.28 -10.93
N LYS A 229 4.85 -25.59 -10.73
CA LYS A 229 4.06 -26.64 -11.36
C LYS A 229 2.58 -26.54 -10.99
N GLY A 230 1.74 -26.66 -12.01
CA GLY A 230 0.28 -26.54 -11.87
C GLY A 230 -0.23 -25.11 -12.03
N LYS A 231 0.64 -24.11 -12.18
CA LYS A 231 0.29 -22.72 -12.44
C LYS A 231 0.82 -22.25 -13.80
N PRO A 232 0.29 -21.14 -14.32
CA PRO A 232 -0.95 -20.48 -13.90
C PRO A 232 -2.18 -21.31 -14.24
N TYR A 233 -3.32 -20.97 -13.61
CA TYR A 233 -4.58 -21.66 -13.88
C TYR A 233 -5.26 -21.17 -15.16
N LEU A 234 -5.16 -19.85 -15.46
CA LEU A 234 -5.72 -19.23 -16.65
C LEU A 234 -4.98 -19.66 -17.92
N ASP A 235 -5.66 -19.68 -19.06
CA ASP A 235 -5.05 -19.85 -20.38
C ASP A 235 -4.35 -18.56 -20.87
N GLY A 236 -4.82 -17.41 -20.39
CA GLY A 236 -4.26 -16.12 -20.70
C GLY A 236 -4.96 -14.98 -19.97
N TYR A 237 -4.52 -13.77 -20.30
CA TYR A 237 -5.15 -12.54 -19.85
C TYR A 237 -5.11 -11.46 -20.92
N ARG A 238 -6.06 -10.53 -20.79
CA ARG A 238 -6.16 -9.32 -21.61
C ARG A 238 -6.33 -8.09 -20.72
N ALA A 239 -5.36 -7.18 -20.74
CA ALA A 239 -5.50 -5.87 -20.15
C ALA A 239 -6.06 -4.90 -21.20
N ILE A 240 -7.21 -4.29 -20.95
CA ILE A 240 -7.83 -3.31 -21.84
C ILE A 240 -7.60 -1.90 -21.30
N PHE A 241 -7.16 -0.98 -22.17
CA PHE A 241 -6.83 0.39 -21.76
C PHE A 241 -8.04 1.30 -21.86
N ILE A 242 -8.58 1.72 -20.72
CA ILE A 242 -9.75 2.61 -20.64
C ILE A 242 -9.44 3.73 -19.64
N LYS A 243 -9.28 4.96 -20.12
CA LYS A 243 -8.93 6.13 -19.28
C LYS A 243 -10.13 6.70 -18.52
N ASP A 244 -11.28 6.76 -19.18
CA ASP A 244 -12.51 7.35 -18.61
C ASP A 244 -13.14 6.44 -17.56
N SER A 245 -13.43 6.99 -16.35
CA SER A 245 -13.94 6.22 -15.22
C SER A 245 -15.33 5.65 -15.49
N ALA A 246 -16.22 6.41 -16.15
CA ALA A 246 -17.56 5.93 -16.47
C ALA A 246 -17.50 4.76 -17.47
N ALA A 247 -16.58 4.80 -18.42
CA ALA A 247 -16.33 3.70 -19.35
C ALA A 247 -15.72 2.47 -18.66
N GLN A 248 -14.88 2.65 -17.62
CA GLN A 248 -14.38 1.54 -16.78
C GLN A 248 -15.54 0.86 -16.05
N VAL A 249 -16.41 1.63 -15.40
CA VAL A 249 -17.64 1.13 -14.74
C VAL A 249 -18.53 0.40 -15.74
N ALA A 250 -18.73 0.96 -16.95
CA ALA A 250 -19.53 0.34 -18.00
C ALA A 250 -18.92 -0.98 -18.49
N ALA A 251 -17.60 -1.10 -18.55
CA ALA A 251 -16.93 -2.35 -18.93
C ALA A 251 -17.15 -3.47 -17.90
N VAL A 252 -17.06 -3.16 -16.59
CA VAL A 252 -17.34 -4.13 -15.53
C VAL A 252 -18.83 -4.46 -15.45
N ARG A 253 -19.72 -3.46 -15.53
CA ARG A 253 -21.17 -3.66 -15.51
C ARG A 253 -21.66 -4.52 -16.68
N GLY A 254 -21.09 -4.31 -17.85
CA GLY A 254 -21.41 -5.09 -19.06
C GLY A 254 -20.69 -6.42 -19.16
N GLU A 255 -20.02 -6.86 -18.10
CA GLU A 255 -19.27 -8.12 -18.03
C GLU A 255 -18.19 -8.25 -19.13
N ARG A 256 -17.74 -7.11 -19.73
CA ARG A 256 -16.65 -7.06 -20.72
C ARG A 256 -15.28 -7.08 -20.05
N ALA A 257 -15.19 -6.76 -18.76
CA ALA A 257 -14.02 -6.89 -17.92
C ALA A 257 -14.40 -7.51 -16.58
N HIS A 258 -13.52 -8.34 -16.05
CA HIS A 258 -13.74 -9.03 -14.79
C HIS A 258 -13.37 -8.16 -13.58
N ILE A 259 -12.35 -7.31 -13.70
CA ILE A 259 -11.76 -6.54 -12.59
C ILE A 259 -11.01 -5.30 -13.10
N GLN A 260 -10.89 -4.31 -12.23
CA GLN A 260 -9.96 -3.19 -12.35
C GLN A 260 -9.16 -3.12 -11.04
N PHE A 261 -7.84 -3.34 -11.11
CA PHE A 261 -7.00 -3.58 -9.93
C PHE A 261 -6.69 -2.32 -9.11
N ARG A 262 -6.88 -1.12 -9.64
CA ARG A 262 -6.58 0.11 -8.90
C ARG A 262 -7.69 0.47 -7.90
N GLY A 263 -8.96 0.51 -8.36
CA GLY A 263 -10.11 0.76 -7.49
C GLY A 263 -11.16 1.71 -8.08
N PHE A 264 -12.31 1.72 -7.44
CA PHE A 264 -13.46 2.57 -7.76
C PHE A 264 -13.84 3.45 -6.56
N SER A 265 -14.60 4.51 -6.83
CA SER A 265 -15.22 5.32 -5.78
C SER A 265 -16.37 4.57 -5.08
N PRO A 266 -16.81 5.01 -3.88
CA PRO A 266 -17.96 4.42 -3.20
C PRO A 266 -19.23 4.44 -4.06
N ALA A 267 -19.51 5.54 -4.76
CA ALA A 267 -20.68 5.65 -5.63
C ALA A 267 -20.64 4.67 -6.83
N GLU A 268 -19.47 4.50 -7.44
CA GLU A 268 -19.27 3.54 -8.53
C GLU A 268 -19.44 2.10 -8.04
N ARG A 269 -18.89 1.77 -6.86
CA ARG A 269 -19.10 0.47 -6.20
C ARG A 269 -20.59 0.21 -5.99
N ASP A 270 -21.32 1.15 -5.39
CA ASP A 270 -22.75 1.00 -5.08
C ASP A 270 -23.56 0.80 -6.36
N SER A 271 -23.25 1.54 -7.42
CA SER A 271 -23.86 1.39 -8.73
C SER A 271 -23.61 0.01 -9.35
N LEU A 272 -22.40 -0.54 -9.22
CA LEU A 272 -22.05 -1.89 -9.71
C LEU A 272 -22.76 -2.97 -8.89
N VAL A 273 -22.77 -2.85 -7.55
CA VAL A 273 -23.46 -3.79 -6.67
C VAL A 273 -24.97 -3.82 -6.95
N GLN A 274 -25.58 -2.67 -7.12
CA GLN A 274 -27.01 -2.55 -7.47
C GLN A 274 -27.31 -3.21 -8.82
N ALA A 275 -26.45 -3.02 -9.82
CA ALA A 275 -26.67 -3.53 -11.17
C ALA A 275 -26.43 -5.04 -11.32
N LEU A 276 -25.43 -5.57 -10.61
CA LEU A 276 -24.93 -6.93 -10.83
C LEU A 276 -25.32 -7.93 -9.73
N GLY A 277 -25.71 -7.44 -8.53
CA GLY A 277 -26.14 -8.31 -7.42
C GLY A 277 -25.11 -9.42 -7.10
N PRO A 278 -25.49 -10.71 -7.16
CA PRO A 278 -24.60 -11.81 -6.82
C PRO A 278 -23.47 -12.06 -7.83
N LYS A 279 -23.50 -11.43 -9.00
CA LYS A 279 -22.46 -11.56 -10.02
C LYS A 279 -21.20 -10.75 -9.70
N ILE A 280 -21.23 -9.88 -8.66
CA ILE A 280 -20.11 -9.06 -8.26
C ILE A 280 -19.71 -9.33 -6.82
N THR A 281 -18.42 -9.34 -6.57
CA THR A 281 -17.81 -9.38 -5.24
C THR A 281 -17.11 -8.06 -4.98
N VAL A 282 -17.20 -7.54 -3.77
CA VAL A 282 -16.47 -6.34 -3.37
C VAL A 282 -15.40 -6.72 -2.35
N GLN A 283 -14.16 -6.37 -2.64
CA GLN A 283 -13.07 -6.43 -1.68
C GLN A 283 -12.63 -5.00 -1.32
N GLU A 284 -12.37 -4.77 -0.05
CA GLU A 284 -11.91 -3.47 0.46
C GLU A 284 -10.69 -3.65 1.35
N SER A 285 -9.79 -2.68 1.34
CA SER A 285 -8.63 -2.60 2.24
C SER A 285 -8.24 -1.13 2.47
N PRO A 286 -7.51 -0.81 3.55
CA PRO A 286 -6.73 0.42 3.58
C PRO A 286 -5.87 0.49 2.31
N TRP A 287 -5.62 1.69 1.81
CA TRP A 287 -4.67 1.89 0.72
C TRP A 287 -3.35 2.37 1.31
N ASP A 288 -2.24 1.93 0.77
CA ASP A 288 -0.92 2.45 1.15
C ASP A 288 -0.71 3.88 0.59
N CYS A 289 -1.65 4.73 0.98
CA CYS A 289 -1.72 6.14 0.64
C CYS A 289 -2.44 6.90 1.76
N ALA A 290 -1.93 8.06 2.12
CA ALA A 290 -2.58 8.99 3.05
C ALA A 290 -2.67 10.38 2.44
N LEU A 291 -3.74 11.12 2.77
CA LEU A 291 -3.80 12.55 2.51
C LEU A 291 -3.16 13.31 3.67
N LEU A 292 -2.32 14.26 3.30
CA LEU A 292 -1.54 15.09 4.20
C LEU A 292 -1.83 16.57 3.94
N VAL A 293 -1.46 17.39 4.90
CA VAL A 293 -1.34 18.83 4.72
C VAL A 293 0.11 19.23 4.97
N ALA A 294 0.76 19.76 3.96
CA ALA A 294 2.09 20.38 4.08
C ALA A 294 1.93 21.82 4.56
N LEU A 295 2.65 22.16 5.62
CA LEU A 295 2.72 23.50 6.20
C LEU A 295 4.10 24.06 5.87
N ASN A 296 4.16 25.21 5.19
CA ASN A 296 5.43 25.80 4.79
C ASN A 296 6.09 26.52 5.97
N HIS A 297 7.11 25.89 6.56
CA HIS A 297 7.83 26.43 7.72
C HIS A 297 8.65 27.69 7.41
N GLU A 298 8.83 28.05 6.15
CA GLU A 298 9.46 29.31 5.74
C GLU A 298 8.46 30.47 5.65
N LYS A 299 7.17 30.22 5.95
CA LYS A 299 6.09 31.21 5.91
C LYS A 299 5.46 31.43 7.29
N LYS A 300 5.36 32.71 7.71
CA LYS A 300 4.62 33.06 8.93
C LYS A 300 3.11 32.96 8.68
N PRO A 301 2.35 32.49 9.69
CA PRO A 301 2.76 32.06 11.02
C PRO A 301 3.03 30.54 11.12
N PHE A 302 3.20 29.83 10.02
CA PHE A 302 3.36 28.35 9.98
C PHE A 302 4.76 27.89 10.41
N ASP A 303 5.72 28.80 10.61
CA ASP A 303 7.00 28.57 11.28
C ASP A 303 6.82 28.28 12.79
N ASP A 304 5.72 28.72 13.39
CA ASP A 304 5.41 28.47 14.81
C ASP A 304 4.67 27.13 14.99
N LYS A 305 5.26 26.21 15.75
CA LYS A 305 4.65 24.91 16.01
C LYS A 305 3.29 24.96 16.74
N ARG A 306 3.02 26.04 17.50
CA ARG A 306 1.72 26.22 18.16
C ARG A 306 0.60 26.38 17.12
N VAL A 307 0.90 27.10 16.03
CA VAL A 307 -0.03 27.26 14.91
C VAL A 307 -0.26 25.92 14.20
N ARG A 308 0.81 25.17 13.90
CA ARG A 308 0.70 23.87 13.27
C ARG A 308 -0.08 22.87 14.12
N ARG A 309 0.19 22.83 15.44
CA ARG A 309 -0.60 22.04 16.39
C ARG A 309 -2.08 22.46 16.44
N ALA A 310 -2.36 23.75 16.39
CA ALA A 310 -3.74 24.23 16.36
C ALA A 310 -4.50 23.75 15.11
N LEU A 311 -3.84 23.73 13.95
CA LEU A 311 -4.45 23.26 12.70
C LEU A 311 -4.79 21.76 12.77
N THR A 312 -3.95 20.92 13.38
CA THR A 312 -4.26 19.48 13.54
C THR A 312 -5.33 19.22 14.60
N LEU A 313 -5.35 20.01 15.71
CA LEU A 313 -6.35 19.94 16.77
C LEU A 313 -7.76 20.36 16.31
N ALA A 314 -7.87 21.16 15.25
CA ALA A 314 -9.13 21.57 14.68
C ALA A 314 -9.91 20.43 14.01
N LEU A 315 -9.21 19.35 13.58
CA LEU A 315 -9.75 18.32 12.70
C LEU A 315 -10.51 17.24 13.47
N ASP A 316 -11.81 17.09 13.21
CA ASP A 316 -12.60 15.93 13.65
C ASP A 316 -12.43 14.77 12.66
N ARG A 317 -11.36 13.99 12.84
CA ARG A 317 -11.04 12.86 11.97
C ARG A 317 -12.09 11.77 12.00
N TYR A 318 -12.77 11.57 13.12
CA TYR A 318 -13.79 10.52 13.27
C TYR A 318 -15.08 10.85 12.54
N GLN A 319 -15.60 12.06 12.70
CA GLN A 319 -16.74 12.52 11.90
C GLN A 319 -16.36 12.64 10.42
N GLY A 320 -15.15 13.15 10.13
CA GLY A 320 -14.58 13.21 8.78
C GLY A 320 -14.54 11.84 8.11
N SER A 321 -14.07 10.80 8.81
CA SER A 321 -14.07 9.43 8.33
C SER A 321 -15.49 8.95 7.96
N GLN A 322 -16.47 9.15 8.84
CA GLN A 322 -17.84 8.73 8.61
C GLN A 322 -18.51 9.45 7.41
N ALA A 323 -18.20 10.72 7.22
CA ALA A 323 -18.78 11.51 6.13
C ALA A 323 -18.05 11.25 4.79
N LEU A 324 -16.73 11.37 4.80
CA LEU A 324 -15.92 11.31 3.59
C LEU A 324 -15.85 9.91 2.99
N SER A 325 -15.87 8.83 3.81
CA SER A 325 -15.88 7.45 3.29
C SER A 325 -17.09 7.10 2.44
N LYS A 326 -18.15 7.92 2.46
CA LYS A 326 -19.33 7.75 1.61
C LYS A 326 -19.19 8.38 0.23
N ILE A 327 -18.30 9.37 0.09
CA ILE A 327 -18.17 10.19 -1.12
C ILE A 327 -16.75 10.22 -1.68
N ALA A 328 -15.77 9.77 -0.91
CA ALA A 328 -14.35 9.79 -1.28
C ALA A 328 -13.65 8.45 -0.93
N ILE A 329 -12.51 8.22 -1.54
CA ILE A 329 -11.67 7.03 -1.30
C ILE A 329 -10.76 7.22 -0.07
N VAL A 330 -11.30 7.73 1.04
CA VAL A 330 -10.63 7.88 2.34
C VAL A 330 -11.54 7.34 3.43
N LYS A 331 -10.97 6.71 4.46
CA LYS A 331 -11.80 6.09 5.49
C LYS A 331 -11.13 6.05 6.87
N GLU A 332 -10.01 5.38 7.02
CA GLU A 332 -9.47 5.09 8.34
C GLU A 332 -8.78 6.31 8.97
N VAL A 333 -8.97 6.48 10.29
CA VAL A 333 -8.13 7.34 11.13
C VAL A 333 -6.85 6.56 11.42
N ALA A 334 -5.74 7.04 10.89
CA ALA A 334 -4.46 6.35 10.98
C ALA A 334 -3.31 7.33 11.22
N GLY A 335 -2.18 6.80 11.64
CA GLY A 335 -0.91 7.52 11.70
C GLY A 335 -0.15 7.45 10.38
N VAL A 336 1.17 7.44 10.49
CA VAL A 336 2.07 7.44 9.31
C VAL A 336 2.03 6.09 8.59
N GLN A 337 1.92 4.99 9.35
CA GLN A 337 1.92 3.64 8.79
C GLN A 337 0.50 3.15 8.49
N VAL A 338 0.39 2.30 7.47
CA VAL A 338 -0.88 1.71 7.00
C VAL A 338 -1.56 0.92 8.13
N PRO A 339 -2.82 1.22 8.47
CA PRO A 339 -3.52 0.54 9.56
C PRO A 339 -3.65 -0.97 9.30
N GLY A 340 -3.49 -1.75 10.38
CA GLY A 340 -3.55 -3.21 10.32
C GLY A 340 -2.24 -3.88 9.88
N THR A 341 -1.18 -3.13 9.61
CA THR A 341 0.17 -3.66 9.34
C THR A 341 1.00 -3.76 10.62
N PRO A 342 2.10 -4.53 10.62
CA PRO A 342 2.89 -4.76 11.83
C PRO A 342 3.49 -3.51 12.48
N PHE A 343 3.77 -2.46 11.68
CA PHE A 343 4.39 -1.22 12.15
C PHE A 343 3.40 -0.11 12.49
N ALA A 344 2.11 -0.31 12.17
CA ALA A 344 1.09 0.69 12.46
C ALA A 344 0.95 0.95 13.96
N THR A 345 0.83 2.22 14.32
CA THR A 345 0.55 2.62 15.70
C THR A 345 -0.90 2.29 16.03
N PRO A 346 -1.16 1.54 17.12
CA PRO A 346 -2.52 1.22 17.54
C PRO A 346 -3.36 2.48 17.77
N LEU A 347 -4.65 2.44 17.41
CA LEU A 347 -5.55 3.60 17.53
C LEU A 347 -5.58 4.18 18.96
N ALA A 348 -5.54 3.34 19.98
CA ALA A 348 -5.52 3.79 21.39
C ALA A 348 -4.24 4.57 21.77
N GLU A 349 -3.14 4.38 21.04
CA GLU A 349 -1.92 5.17 21.18
C GLU A 349 -2.02 6.47 20.37
N LEU A 350 -2.56 6.40 19.15
CA LEU A 350 -2.82 7.57 18.33
C LEU A 350 -3.76 8.57 19.01
N GLU A 351 -4.80 8.11 19.70
CA GLU A 351 -5.76 8.95 20.43
C GLU A 351 -5.12 9.87 21.49
N LYS A 352 -3.88 9.58 21.88
CA LYS A 352 -3.11 10.42 22.81
C LYS A 352 -2.38 11.57 22.12
N LEU A 353 -2.25 11.52 20.80
CA LEU A 353 -1.55 12.53 20.01
C LEU A 353 -2.47 13.71 19.66
N ALA A 354 -1.89 14.87 19.38
CA ALA A 354 -2.63 16.06 19.02
C ALA A 354 -3.52 15.84 17.78
N GLY A 355 -4.81 16.16 17.91
CA GLY A 355 -5.80 16.04 16.84
C GLY A 355 -6.35 14.64 16.61
N TYR A 356 -5.89 13.61 17.37
CA TYR A 356 -6.43 12.25 17.29
C TYR A 356 -7.39 11.92 18.46
N GLY A 357 -7.49 12.80 19.46
CA GLY A 357 -8.43 12.61 20.57
C GLY A 357 -9.88 12.71 20.13
N ARG A 358 -10.77 11.93 20.77
CA ARG A 358 -12.20 11.88 20.41
C ARG A 358 -13.01 13.09 20.89
N ASP A 359 -12.52 13.82 21.89
CA ASP A 359 -13.17 15.04 22.39
C ASP A 359 -12.79 16.23 21.53
N ILE A 360 -13.52 16.41 20.43
CA ILE A 360 -13.27 17.50 19.49
C ILE A 360 -13.54 18.88 20.10
N ALA A 361 -14.46 19.01 21.04
CA ALA A 361 -14.74 20.28 21.70
C ALA A 361 -13.51 20.75 22.52
N LYS A 362 -12.91 19.84 23.29
CA LYS A 362 -11.67 20.08 24.02
C LYS A 362 -10.51 20.39 23.06
N SER A 363 -10.35 19.61 22.00
CA SER A 363 -9.31 19.81 20.99
C SER A 363 -9.41 21.18 20.33
N ARG A 364 -10.59 21.62 19.93
CA ARG A 364 -10.82 22.94 19.32
C ARG A 364 -10.64 24.09 20.32
N ALA A 365 -10.99 23.90 21.59
CA ALA A 365 -10.71 24.90 22.62
C ALA A 365 -9.21 25.11 22.78
N GLU A 366 -8.43 24.03 22.81
CA GLU A 366 -6.96 24.08 22.84
C GLU A 366 -6.38 24.69 21.55
N ALA A 367 -6.91 24.38 20.38
CA ALA A 367 -6.50 25.00 19.12
C ALA A 367 -6.63 26.53 19.17
N ARG A 368 -7.78 27.04 19.62
CA ARG A 368 -7.99 28.49 19.78
C ARG A 368 -7.04 29.12 20.79
N ARG A 369 -6.76 28.42 21.89
CA ARG A 369 -5.79 28.89 22.90
C ARG A 369 -4.38 29.04 22.27
N LEU A 370 -3.92 28.02 21.55
CA LEU A 370 -2.61 28.00 20.89
C LEU A 370 -2.50 29.11 19.81
N LEU A 371 -3.54 29.32 19.00
CA LEU A 371 -3.55 30.39 18.00
C LEU A 371 -3.44 31.76 18.65
N LYS A 372 -4.18 32.00 19.73
CA LYS A 372 -4.09 33.25 20.50
C LYS A 372 -2.70 33.47 21.11
N GLU A 373 -2.09 32.44 21.70
CA GLU A 373 -0.75 32.49 22.27
C GLU A 373 0.33 32.70 21.21
N ALA A 374 0.10 32.22 19.99
CA ALA A 374 0.98 32.46 18.85
C ALA A 374 0.78 33.85 18.22
N GLY A 375 -0.15 34.66 18.74
CA GLY A 375 -0.46 36.00 18.20
C GLY A 375 -1.24 35.98 16.89
N VAL A 376 -1.88 34.85 16.54
CA VAL A 376 -2.76 34.74 15.36
C VAL A 376 -4.11 35.34 15.68
N PRO A 377 -4.54 36.42 14.99
CA PRO A 377 -5.83 37.05 15.27
C PRO A 377 -7.00 36.18 14.84
N ASP A 378 -8.15 36.37 15.49
CA ASP A 378 -9.40 35.77 15.03
C ASP A 378 -9.74 36.27 13.62
N GLY A 379 -10.22 35.37 12.75
CA GLY A 379 -10.45 35.66 11.34
C GLY A 379 -9.17 35.70 10.48
N PHE A 380 -8.02 35.28 11.02
CA PHE A 380 -6.79 35.19 10.22
C PHE A 380 -7.04 34.39 8.94
N SER A 381 -6.58 34.96 7.82
CA SER A 381 -6.80 34.38 6.49
C SER A 381 -5.50 33.85 5.90
N PHE A 382 -5.58 32.67 5.28
CA PHE A 382 -4.48 32.10 4.48
C PHE A 382 -5.00 31.35 3.25
N THR A 383 -4.08 31.10 2.31
CA THR A 383 -4.38 30.33 1.10
C THR A 383 -4.02 28.86 1.31
N PHE A 384 -5.00 28.00 1.07
CA PHE A 384 -4.82 26.56 1.03
C PHE A 384 -4.79 26.08 -0.43
N LYS A 385 -3.60 25.66 -0.90
CA LYS A 385 -3.43 25.13 -2.26
C LYS A 385 -3.88 23.67 -2.35
N ASN A 386 -4.67 23.38 -3.37
CA ASN A 386 -5.11 22.03 -3.68
C ASN A 386 -4.89 21.73 -5.17
N ARG A 387 -4.66 20.47 -5.50
CA ARG A 387 -4.46 20.05 -6.89
C ARG A 387 -5.80 19.78 -7.57
N GLY A 388 -5.89 20.11 -8.86
CA GLY A 388 -7.09 19.92 -9.68
C GLY A 388 -7.32 18.46 -10.08
N ILE A 389 -7.43 17.58 -9.10
CA ILE A 389 -7.81 16.18 -9.24
C ILE A 389 -8.98 15.96 -8.28
N PRO A 390 -10.19 15.61 -8.80
CA PRO A 390 -11.38 15.56 -7.99
C PRO A 390 -11.26 14.62 -6.78
N MET A 391 -10.85 13.36 -7.02
CA MET A 391 -10.89 12.33 -6.00
C MET A 391 -9.48 11.92 -5.53
N PRO A 392 -9.20 11.92 -4.22
CA PRO A 392 -10.04 12.35 -3.09
C PRO A 392 -9.84 13.81 -2.67
N TYR A 393 -9.10 14.63 -3.43
CA TYR A 393 -8.54 15.93 -3.02
C TYR A 393 -9.59 17.01 -2.79
N GLU A 394 -10.59 17.12 -3.68
CA GLU A 394 -11.62 18.15 -3.56
C GLU A 394 -12.51 17.98 -2.31
N PRO A 395 -13.14 16.81 -2.05
CA PRO A 395 -14.00 16.64 -0.88
C PRO A 395 -13.23 16.77 0.44
N VAL A 396 -12.00 16.29 0.49
CA VAL A 396 -11.16 16.44 1.70
C VAL A 396 -10.71 17.89 1.88
N GLY A 397 -10.43 18.63 0.80
CA GLY A 397 -10.11 20.05 0.86
C GLY A 397 -11.26 20.88 1.42
N VAL A 398 -12.49 20.64 0.97
CA VAL A 398 -13.70 21.30 1.49
C VAL A 398 -13.90 20.98 2.98
N TRP A 399 -13.73 19.73 3.38
CA TRP A 399 -13.81 19.33 4.78
C TRP A 399 -12.75 20.04 5.65
N LEU A 400 -11.49 20.11 5.23
CA LEU A 400 -10.42 20.80 5.97
C LEU A 400 -10.74 22.27 6.21
N ILE A 401 -11.23 22.97 5.20
CA ILE A 401 -11.61 24.38 5.30
C ILE A 401 -12.72 24.58 6.35
N ASP A 402 -13.73 23.70 6.34
CA ASP A 402 -14.78 23.73 7.35
C ASP A 402 -14.22 23.51 8.76
N GLN A 403 -13.32 22.52 8.94
CA GLN A 403 -12.71 22.24 10.23
C GLN A 403 -11.91 23.43 10.78
N TRP A 404 -11.14 24.12 9.95
CA TRP A 404 -10.36 25.29 10.35
C TRP A 404 -11.23 26.51 10.64
N ARG A 405 -12.37 26.64 9.95
CA ARG A 405 -13.36 27.67 10.26
C ARG A 405 -13.92 27.52 11.69
N GLN A 406 -14.06 26.30 12.18
CA GLN A 406 -14.56 26.02 13.53
C GLN A 406 -13.64 26.55 14.65
N VAL A 407 -12.40 26.91 14.32
CA VAL A 407 -11.45 27.51 15.27
C VAL A 407 -11.11 28.97 14.96
N GLY A 408 -11.94 29.64 14.14
CA GLY A 408 -11.83 31.09 13.84
C GLY A 408 -10.90 31.44 12.67
N LEU A 409 -10.49 30.46 11.86
CA LEU A 409 -9.63 30.72 10.68
C LEU A 409 -10.46 30.92 9.41
N ASN A 410 -10.03 31.80 8.53
CA ASN A 410 -10.64 32.08 7.23
C ASN A 410 -9.72 31.55 6.11
N VAL A 411 -10.11 30.43 5.48
CA VAL A 411 -9.26 29.74 4.52
C VAL A 411 -9.81 29.87 3.11
N LYS A 412 -8.97 30.36 2.19
CA LYS A 412 -9.27 30.43 0.77
C LYS A 412 -8.61 29.24 0.05
N GLN A 413 -9.41 28.38 -0.57
CA GLN A 413 -8.86 27.32 -1.40
C GLN A 413 -8.46 27.84 -2.78
N GLU A 414 -7.27 27.47 -3.22
CA GLU A 414 -6.79 27.66 -4.59
C GLU A 414 -6.55 26.28 -5.22
N VAL A 415 -7.40 25.92 -6.21
CA VAL A 415 -7.27 24.66 -6.96
C VAL A 415 -6.50 24.94 -8.24
N ILE A 416 -5.39 24.25 -8.45
CA ILE A 416 -4.52 24.47 -9.61
C ILE A 416 -4.19 23.14 -10.32
N GLU A 417 -3.85 23.24 -11.59
CA GLU A 417 -3.45 22.10 -12.42
C GLU A 417 -2.24 21.37 -11.83
N ALA A 418 -2.19 20.03 -11.95
CA ALA A 418 -1.25 19.18 -11.25
C ALA A 418 0.24 19.51 -11.51
N ALA A 419 0.63 19.79 -12.77
CA ALA A 419 2.02 20.09 -13.08
C ALA A 419 2.48 21.42 -12.44
N LYS A 420 1.64 22.45 -12.52
CA LYS A 420 1.86 23.74 -11.85
C LYS A 420 1.87 23.57 -10.34
N TYR A 421 0.96 22.78 -9.79
CA TYR A 421 0.89 22.50 -8.36
C TYR A 421 2.22 21.96 -7.81
N TYR A 422 2.80 20.93 -8.43
CA TYR A 422 4.09 20.40 -8.00
C TYR A 422 5.25 21.37 -8.18
N ALA A 423 5.24 22.18 -9.24
CA ALA A 423 6.26 23.22 -9.41
C ALA A 423 6.23 24.24 -8.27
N GLU A 424 5.03 24.64 -7.83
CA GLU A 424 4.86 25.58 -6.71
C GLU A 424 5.24 24.98 -5.36
N LEU A 425 4.91 23.67 -5.12
CA LEU A 425 5.33 22.98 -3.89
C LEU A 425 6.85 22.90 -3.80
N ARG A 426 7.53 22.44 -4.87
CA ARG A 426 8.98 22.38 -4.93
C ARG A 426 9.64 23.76 -4.77
N GLY A 427 9.03 24.79 -5.33
CA GLY A 427 9.48 26.18 -5.22
C GLY A 427 9.18 26.85 -3.87
N GLY A 428 8.39 26.22 -2.99
CA GLY A 428 7.94 26.83 -1.72
C GLY A 428 6.94 27.98 -1.89
N ASN A 429 6.24 28.04 -3.03
CA ASN A 429 5.28 29.10 -3.37
C ASN A 429 3.88 28.79 -2.82
N PHE A 430 3.78 28.45 -1.54
CA PHE A 430 2.53 28.18 -0.84
C PHE A 430 2.67 28.49 0.65
N GLU A 431 1.57 28.66 1.34
CA GLU A 431 1.45 28.77 2.78
C GLU A 431 1.09 27.40 3.38
N VAL A 432 -0.02 26.87 2.96
CA VAL A 432 -0.57 25.56 3.31
C VAL A 432 -1.00 24.85 2.04
N ALA A 433 -0.66 23.58 1.89
CA ALA A 433 -1.02 22.81 0.69
C ALA A 433 -1.51 21.41 1.02
N MET A 434 -2.47 20.92 0.25
CA MET A 434 -2.82 19.50 0.24
C MET A 434 -1.61 18.70 -0.23
N ASP A 435 -1.26 17.65 0.46
CA ASP A 435 -0.19 16.75 0.05
C ASP A 435 -0.65 15.31 0.20
N PHE A 436 0.16 14.36 -0.20
CA PHE A 436 -0.12 12.95 -0.03
C PHE A 436 1.18 12.17 0.09
N GLN A 437 1.04 10.96 0.61
CA GLN A 437 2.07 9.93 0.55
C GLN A 437 1.44 8.66 0.03
N CYS A 438 2.13 7.94 -0.86
CA CYS A 438 1.74 6.62 -1.35
C CYS A 438 2.97 5.72 -1.47
N GLY A 439 2.85 4.51 -0.93
CA GLY A 439 3.82 3.43 -1.10
C GLY A 439 3.39 2.45 -2.21
N TYR A 440 4.35 1.79 -2.83
CA TYR A 440 4.11 0.69 -3.76
C TYR A 440 4.32 -0.68 -3.08
N ILE A 441 4.98 -0.70 -1.95
CA ILE A 441 5.14 -1.83 -1.04
C ILE A 441 5.04 -1.30 0.39
N VAL A 442 4.43 -2.06 1.29
CA VAL A 442 4.21 -1.64 2.68
C VAL A 442 5.53 -1.77 3.45
N GLU A 443 6.31 -0.69 3.49
CA GLU A 443 7.62 -0.64 4.11
C GLU A 443 7.92 0.73 4.73
N PRO A 444 8.18 0.81 6.07
CA PRO A 444 8.41 2.06 6.77
C PRO A 444 9.51 2.96 6.20
N ASP A 445 10.59 2.40 5.67
CA ASP A 445 11.66 3.22 5.07
C ASP A 445 11.14 4.11 3.94
N LEU A 446 10.26 3.55 3.09
CA LEU A 446 9.66 4.29 1.97
C LEU A 446 8.70 5.36 2.47
N ASP A 447 7.90 5.01 3.49
CA ASP A 447 6.90 5.91 4.05
C ASP A 447 7.52 7.09 4.80
N LEU A 448 8.61 6.84 5.53
CA LEU A 448 9.26 7.84 6.38
C LEU A 448 10.26 8.73 5.62
N TYR A 449 10.79 8.27 4.47
CA TYR A 449 11.78 9.01 3.68
C TYR A 449 11.36 10.45 3.36
N LYS A 450 10.08 10.65 3.01
CA LYS A 450 9.51 11.97 2.69
C LYS A 450 9.74 12.99 3.80
N PHE A 451 9.74 12.59 5.05
CA PHE A 451 9.70 13.47 6.22
C PHE A 451 11.06 13.77 6.84
N GLN A 452 12.14 13.33 6.22
CA GLN A 452 13.49 13.78 6.60
C GLN A 452 13.68 15.28 6.32
N SER A 453 14.72 15.87 6.90
CA SER A 453 15.11 17.26 6.64
C SER A 453 15.15 17.59 5.15
N LYS A 454 14.79 18.80 4.76
CA LYS A 454 14.71 19.24 3.35
C LYS A 454 16.02 19.07 2.58
N GLU A 455 17.15 19.01 3.27
CA GLU A 455 18.46 18.76 2.69
C GLU A 455 18.67 17.29 2.31
N LYS A 456 17.91 16.38 2.93
CA LYS A 456 17.97 14.92 2.69
C LYS A 456 16.83 14.43 1.81
N SER A 457 15.64 15.04 1.92
CA SER A 457 14.45 14.63 1.15
C SER A 457 13.88 15.79 0.32
N PRO A 458 13.97 15.73 -1.02
CA PRO A 458 13.33 16.71 -1.90
C PRO A 458 11.81 16.65 -1.85
N ALA A 459 11.23 15.56 -1.28
CA ALA A 459 9.80 15.39 -1.06
C ALA A 459 9.29 16.08 0.22
N ASN A 460 10.18 16.63 1.06
CA ASN A 460 9.81 17.43 2.22
C ASN A 460 9.30 18.81 1.76
N TYR A 461 8.04 18.87 1.35
CA TYR A 461 7.41 20.16 0.98
C TYR A 461 7.16 21.07 2.19
N GLY A 462 7.13 20.53 3.42
CA GLY A 462 7.10 21.32 4.66
C GLY A 462 8.30 22.25 4.84
N ARG A 463 9.42 21.96 4.18
CA ARG A 463 10.65 22.78 4.11
C ARG A 463 11.33 23.00 5.46
N TYR A 464 11.17 22.05 6.37
CA TYR A 464 11.82 22.07 7.69
C TYR A 464 13.13 21.27 7.68
N THR A 465 13.97 21.54 8.68
CA THR A 465 15.13 20.72 9.05
C THR A 465 14.91 20.21 10.47
N ASP A 466 14.98 18.88 10.66
CA ASP A 466 14.81 18.23 11.96
C ASP A 466 15.77 17.05 12.09
N GLN A 467 16.91 17.29 12.75
CA GLN A 467 17.94 16.29 12.95
C GLN A 467 17.47 15.07 13.77
N VAL A 468 16.50 15.26 14.67
CA VAL A 468 15.95 14.15 15.47
C VAL A 468 15.14 13.19 14.58
N LEU A 469 14.35 13.73 13.65
CA LEU A 469 13.67 12.87 12.65
C LEU A 469 14.67 12.14 11.76
N ASP A 470 15.72 12.83 11.32
CA ASP A 470 16.78 12.21 10.51
C ASP A 470 17.48 11.06 11.25
N GLU A 471 17.80 11.25 12.54
CA GLU A 471 18.39 10.19 13.37
C GLU A 471 17.42 9.02 13.60
N LEU A 472 16.14 9.29 13.84
CA LEU A 472 15.12 8.26 14.03
C LEU A 472 14.90 7.45 12.74
N TYR A 473 14.93 8.13 11.58
CA TYR A 473 14.89 7.46 10.28
C TYR A 473 16.06 6.49 10.10
N GLU A 474 17.29 6.94 10.39
CA GLU A 474 18.49 6.10 10.31
C GLU A 474 18.44 4.93 11.31
N LYS A 475 18.01 5.17 12.56
CA LYS A 475 17.90 4.15 13.59
C LYS A 475 16.89 3.05 13.20
N GLN A 476 15.70 3.44 12.75
CA GLN A 476 14.69 2.45 12.33
C GLN A 476 15.17 1.66 11.10
N GLY A 477 15.80 2.30 10.12
CA GLY A 477 16.32 1.66 8.92
C GLY A 477 17.43 0.64 9.22
N ARG A 478 18.26 0.88 10.25
CA ARG A 478 19.33 -0.02 10.68
C ARG A 478 18.90 -1.09 11.67
N ALA A 479 17.74 -0.94 12.31
CA ALA A 479 17.24 -1.89 13.28
C ALA A 479 16.74 -3.17 12.58
N THR A 480 17.35 -4.31 12.91
CA THR A 480 16.97 -5.63 12.42
C THR A 480 15.99 -6.34 13.36
N ASP A 481 15.92 -5.92 14.61
CA ASP A 481 14.89 -6.35 15.57
C ASP A 481 13.59 -5.58 15.32
N VAL A 482 12.48 -6.30 15.17
CA VAL A 482 11.18 -5.74 14.80
C VAL A 482 10.62 -4.83 15.89
N GLU A 483 10.79 -5.18 17.17
CA GLU A 483 10.23 -4.38 18.28
C GLU A 483 11.05 -3.10 18.49
N GLU A 484 12.37 -3.18 18.36
CA GLU A 484 13.24 -2.00 18.36
C GLU A 484 12.88 -1.06 17.20
N ARG A 485 12.67 -1.61 15.99
CA ARG A 485 12.27 -0.85 14.82
C ARG A 485 10.93 -0.14 15.03
N LYS A 486 9.92 -0.85 15.56
CA LYS A 486 8.62 -0.26 15.92
C LYS A 486 8.75 0.91 16.88
N LYS A 487 9.64 0.82 17.87
CA LYS A 487 9.89 1.90 18.82
C LYS A 487 10.35 3.17 18.11
N TYR A 488 11.36 3.08 17.24
CA TYR A 488 11.86 4.24 16.50
C TYR A 488 10.81 4.82 15.54
N ILE A 489 10.03 3.97 14.88
CA ILE A 489 8.93 4.40 14.00
C ILE A 489 7.86 5.18 14.78
N ARG A 490 7.48 4.71 15.97
CA ARG A 490 6.51 5.42 16.84
C ARG A 490 7.05 6.74 17.40
N GLU A 491 8.32 6.78 17.75
CA GLU A 491 8.99 8.02 18.16
C GLU A 491 9.04 9.02 17.00
N PHE A 492 9.34 8.56 15.80
CA PHE A 492 9.32 9.36 14.58
C PHE A 492 7.92 9.93 14.31
N GLU A 493 6.91 9.07 14.32
CA GLU A 493 5.51 9.47 14.11
C GLU A 493 5.06 10.53 15.15
N ARG A 494 5.29 10.27 16.45
CA ARG A 494 4.93 11.21 17.51
C ARG A 494 5.58 12.58 17.28
N ARG A 495 6.86 12.61 16.93
CA ARG A 495 7.56 13.86 16.66
C ARG A 495 6.97 14.58 15.46
N LEU A 496 6.73 13.84 14.36
CA LEU A 496 6.22 14.37 13.11
C LEU A 496 4.83 15.01 13.25
N VAL A 497 3.89 14.31 13.90
CA VAL A 497 2.46 14.69 13.89
C VAL A 497 2.00 15.40 15.15
N ASP A 498 2.72 15.28 16.28
CA ASP A 498 2.34 15.84 17.57
C ASP A 498 3.36 16.87 18.09
N GLU A 499 4.59 16.47 18.40
CA GLU A 499 5.55 17.34 19.10
C GLU A 499 5.90 18.59 18.28
N GLU A 500 6.16 18.41 16.99
CA GLU A 500 6.51 19.48 16.06
C GLU A 500 5.38 19.79 15.06
N ALA A 501 4.44 18.84 14.85
CA ALA A 501 3.35 18.95 13.89
C ALA A 501 3.82 19.44 12.52
N HIS A 502 4.88 18.81 12.00
CA HIS A 502 5.48 19.20 10.72
C HIS A 502 4.52 18.98 9.55
N TYR A 503 3.73 17.92 9.63
CA TYR A 503 2.65 17.58 8.69
C TYR A 503 1.37 17.25 9.45
N LEU A 504 0.23 17.55 8.84
CA LEU A 504 -1.05 17.08 9.34
C LEU A 504 -1.45 15.85 8.52
N TYR A 505 -1.52 14.69 9.17
CA TYR A 505 -2.19 13.52 8.60
C TYR A 505 -3.70 13.72 8.69
N THR A 506 -4.42 13.47 7.61
CA THR A 506 -5.89 13.59 7.59
C THR A 506 -6.53 12.22 7.77
N LEU A 507 -6.78 11.51 6.68
CA LEU A 507 -7.34 10.17 6.64
C LEU A 507 -6.55 9.29 5.68
N GLN A 508 -6.47 8.00 5.99
CA GLN A 508 -5.92 7.00 5.10
C GLN A 508 -6.83 6.79 3.90
N TRP A 509 -6.23 6.58 2.73
CA TRP A 509 -6.98 6.19 1.56
C TRP A 509 -7.56 4.78 1.73
N HIS A 510 -8.62 4.51 0.98
CA HIS A 510 -9.34 3.25 1.03
C HIS A 510 -9.53 2.69 -0.37
N ARG A 511 -9.05 1.47 -0.58
CA ARG A 511 -9.24 0.76 -1.85
C ARG A 511 -10.55 0.03 -1.85
N ILE A 512 -11.28 0.15 -2.94
CA ILE A 512 -12.58 -0.49 -3.16
C ILE A 512 -12.53 -1.17 -4.52
N ILE A 513 -12.53 -2.50 -4.55
CA ILE A 513 -12.42 -3.30 -5.77
C ILE A 513 -13.68 -4.16 -5.94
N PRO A 514 -14.72 -3.64 -6.57
CA PRO A 514 -15.78 -4.47 -7.12
C PRO A 514 -15.25 -5.24 -8.35
N HIS A 515 -15.41 -6.55 -8.34
CA HIS A 515 -14.95 -7.44 -9.41
C HIS A 515 -15.94 -8.57 -9.66
N SER A 516 -15.89 -9.16 -10.83
CA SER A 516 -16.73 -10.33 -11.16
C SER A 516 -16.60 -11.40 -10.08
N ALA A 517 -17.73 -11.96 -9.63
CA ALA A 517 -17.75 -13.08 -8.68
C ALA A 517 -17.07 -14.34 -9.22
N LYS A 518 -16.85 -14.40 -10.55
CA LYS A 518 -16.09 -15.47 -11.21
C LYS A 518 -14.60 -15.45 -10.89
N VAL A 519 -14.03 -14.27 -10.54
CA VAL A 519 -12.59 -14.14 -10.20
C VAL A 519 -12.33 -14.74 -8.83
N LYS A 520 -11.46 -15.71 -8.78
CA LYS A 520 -11.00 -16.41 -7.58
C LYS A 520 -9.47 -16.42 -7.52
N GLY A 521 -8.92 -16.69 -6.32
CA GLY A 521 -7.47 -16.76 -6.12
C GLY A 521 -6.75 -15.42 -6.19
N TRP A 522 -7.49 -14.30 -6.23
CA TRP A 522 -6.98 -12.95 -6.09
C TRP A 522 -7.46 -12.33 -4.78
N MET A 523 -6.56 -11.64 -4.08
CA MET A 523 -6.85 -10.95 -2.83
C MET A 523 -6.34 -9.51 -2.87
N ILE A 524 -7.18 -8.59 -2.40
CA ILE A 524 -6.81 -7.18 -2.26
C ILE A 524 -5.74 -6.99 -1.18
N THR A 525 -4.78 -6.12 -1.45
CA THR A 525 -3.75 -5.67 -0.50
C THR A 525 -3.74 -4.14 -0.42
N PRO A 526 -3.06 -3.54 0.56
CA PRO A 526 -2.94 -2.09 0.65
C PRO A 526 -2.31 -1.44 -0.59
N SER A 527 -1.39 -2.12 -1.25
CA SER A 527 -0.79 -1.61 -2.49
C SER A 527 -1.40 -2.26 -3.73
N HIS A 528 -1.84 -1.44 -4.70
CA HIS A 528 -2.32 -1.93 -5.99
C HIS A 528 -1.19 -2.39 -6.93
N TYR A 529 0.05 -2.22 -6.54
CA TYR A 529 1.20 -2.72 -7.26
C TYR A 529 1.52 -4.19 -6.95
N LEU A 530 0.96 -4.74 -5.86
CA LEU A 530 1.13 -6.13 -5.44
C LEU A 530 0.06 -7.05 -6.06
N ASN A 531 0.32 -8.35 -6.08
CA ASN A 531 -0.60 -9.41 -6.57
C ASN A 531 -0.98 -9.29 -8.06
N ASN A 532 -0.07 -8.79 -8.88
CA ASN A 532 -0.31 -8.63 -10.32
C ASN A 532 0.34 -9.74 -11.19
N GLN A 533 1.03 -10.76 -10.63
CA GLN A 533 1.57 -11.89 -11.40
C GLN A 533 0.49 -12.82 -11.95
N LEU A 534 -0.70 -12.84 -11.37
CA LEU A 534 -1.87 -13.61 -11.79
C LEU A 534 -1.70 -15.13 -11.76
N ASP A 535 -0.62 -15.65 -11.20
CA ASP A 535 -0.31 -17.10 -11.14
C ASP A 535 -1.30 -17.89 -10.28
N THR A 536 -1.92 -17.24 -9.27
CA THR A 536 -2.92 -17.81 -8.37
C THR A 536 -4.36 -17.60 -8.81
N VAL A 537 -4.58 -16.76 -9.83
CA VAL A 537 -5.92 -16.35 -10.28
C VAL A 537 -6.56 -17.42 -11.18
N TRP A 538 -7.86 -17.64 -11.00
CA TRP A 538 -8.67 -18.54 -11.82
C TRP A 538 -10.11 -18.04 -11.92
N LEU A 539 -10.87 -18.58 -12.88
CA LEU A 539 -12.25 -18.20 -13.13
C LEU A 539 -13.20 -19.38 -12.86
N THR A 540 -14.32 -19.11 -12.17
CA THR A 540 -15.47 -20.01 -12.18
C THR A 540 -16.24 -19.87 -13.50
N GLU A 541 -17.12 -20.83 -13.80
CA GLU A 541 -18.05 -20.75 -14.93
C GLU A 541 -19.00 -19.57 -14.86
#